data_ae24bd4456483fd7d87874789c20ec62
#
_entry.id   ae24bd4456483fd7d87874789c20ec62
#
_cell.length_a   1.000
_cell.length_b   1.000
_cell.length_c   1.000
_cell.angle_alpha   90.00
_cell.angle_beta   90.00
_cell.angle_gamma   90.00
#
_symmetry.space_group_name_H-M   'P 1'
#
loop_
_entity.id
_entity.type
_entity.pdbx_description
1 polymer ?
#
loop_
_entity_poly.entity_id
_entity_poly.type
_entity_poly.pdbx_seq_one_letter_code
_entity_poly.pdbx_strand_id
1 'polypeptide(L)'
;MKRTILILFLLPTLLFSQSFNEPYKEFNFGIIAGVEGGVFPGASYLWGKTHYYNNNTLLDYQAGFAFPTIVTGKIGFGWGGSNFATIIGVRPWPSTAYLQFSFNQRSNLSIEVVVPELYGEGFLITYGI
;
A
#
# COMPACT_ATOMS: atom_id res chain seq x y z
N MET A 1 -20.91 -21.90 3.56
CA MET A 1 -20.83 -20.71 2.70
C MET A 1 -21.52 -19.48 3.29
N LYS A 2 -22.77 -19.53 3.68
CA LYS A 2 -23.47 -18.36 4.27
C LYS A 2 -22.83 -17.83 5.56
N ARG A 3 -22.27 -18.69 6.40
CA ARG A 3 -21.59 -18.30 7.66
C ARG A 3 -20.24 -17.64 7.41
N THR A 4 -19.52 -18.07 6.39
CA THR A 4 -18.21 -17.51 6.02
C THR A 4 -18.35 -16.11 5.41
N ILE A 5 -19.39 -15.89 4.62
CA ILE A 5 -19.72 -14.59 4.04
C ILE A 5 -20.11 -13.59 5.14
N LEU A 6 -20.85 -14.05 6.15
CA LEU A 6 -21.25 -13.20 7.29
C LEU A 6 -20.03 -12.74 8.11
N ILE A 7 -19.06 -13.63 8.33
CA ILE A 7 -17.80 -13.29 9.01
C ILE A 7 -16.99 -12.29 8.19
N LEU A 8 -16.96 -12.44 6.87
CA LEU A 8 -16.26 -11.52 5.98
C LEU A 8 -16.88 -10.11 5.99
N PHE A 9 -18.20 -10.00 6.17
CA PHE A 9 -18.90 -8.71 6.30
C PHE A 9 -18.80 -8.10 7.70
N LEU A 10 -18.67 -8.92 8.74
CA LEU A 10 -18.52 -8.43 10.12
C LEU A 10 -17.08 -7.97 10.44
N LEU A 11 -16.08 -8.52 9.76
CA LEU A 11 -14.67 -8.11 9.94
C LEU A 11 -14.46 -6.61 9.72
N PRO A 12 -14.94 -5.99 8.64
CA PRO A 12 -14.78 -4.55 8.46
C PRO A 12 -15.49 -3.70 9.51
N THR A 13 -16.62 -4.15 10.04
CA THR A 13 -17.34 -3.35 11.05
C THR A 13 -16.63 -3.30 12.40
N LEU A 14 -15.88 -4.35 12.76
CA LEU A 14 -15.05 -4.38 13.96
C LEU A 14 -13.80 -3.52 13.82
N LEU A 15 -13.32 -3.33 12.59
CA LEU A 15 -12.15 -2.50 12.29
C LEU A 15 -12.47 -0.99 12.33
N PHE A 16 -13.73 -0.59 12.26
CA PHE A 16 -14.14 0.82 12.25
C PHE A 16 -14.42 1.42 13.65
N SER A 17 -14.31 0.62 14.70
CA SER A 17 -14.66 1.07 16.04
C SER A 17 -13.50 1.74 16.79
N GLN A 18 -13.16 2.93 16.54
CA GLN A 18 -12.17 3.77 17.20
C GLN A 18 -10.92 3.98 16.36
N SER A 19 -10.96 4.91 15.48
CA SER A 19 -9.82 5.23 14.65
C SER A 19 -9.50 6.71 14.67
N PHE A 20 -8.24 7.00 14.76
CA PHE A 20 -7.68 8.28 14.42
C PHE A 20 -7.36 8.28 12.91
N ASN A 21 -7.84 9.27 12.18
CA ASN A 21 -7.71 9.35 10.73
C ASN A 21 -6.71 10.43 10.33
N GLU A 22 -5.69 10.08 9.60
CA GLU A 22 -4.74 11.03 9.03
C GLU A 22 -4.76 10.99 7.50
N PRO A 23 -5.34 12.01 6.84
CA PRO A 23 -5.19 12.18 5.40
C PRO A 23 -3.78 12.68 5.07
N TYR A 24 -3.20 12.16 4.01
CA TYR A 24 -1.87 12.56 3.56
C TYR A 24 -1.76 12.55 2.03
N LYS A 25 -0.71 13.21 1.55
CA LYS A 25 -0.28 13.18 0.15
C LYS A 25 1.13 12.63 0.11
N GLU A 26 1.40 11.82 -0.88
CA GLU A 26 2.66 11.13 -1.00
C GLU A 26 3.18 11.20 -2.44
N PHE A 27 4.42 11.57 -2.58
CA PHE A 27 5.12 11.52 -3.84
C PHE A 27 6.18 10.42 -3.78
N ASN A 28 6.06 9.44 -4.64
CA ASN A 28 6.96 8.29 -4.67
C ASN A 28 7.83 8.30 -5.92
N PHE A 29 9.10 7.95 -5.71
CA PHE A 29 10.03 7.58 -6.78
C PHE A 29 10.40 6.13 -6.63
N GLY A 30 10.56 5.44 -7.73
CA GLY A 30 10.96 4.05 -7.68
C GLY A 30 11.65 3.56 -8.91
N ILE A 31 12.18 2.36 -8.77
CA ILE A 31 12.79 1.59 -9.85
C ILE A 31 12.01 0.30 -9.99
N ILE A 32 11.53 0.06 -11.19
CA ILE A 32 10.86 -1.18 -11.59
C ILE A 32 11.89 -2.04 -12.29
N ALA A 33 12.12 -3.24 -11.79
CA ALA A 33 13.06 -4.18 -12.40
C ALA A 33 12.41 -5.54 -12.60
N GLY A 34 12.79 -6.25 -13.66
CA GLY A 34 12.49 -7.66 -13.83
C GLY A 34 11.56 -8.02 -14.98
N VAL A 35 10.88 -7.10 -15.62
CA VAL A 35 10.14 -7.44 -16.84
C VAL A 35 11.11 -7.46 -18.01
N GLU A 36 11.35 -8.64 -18.58
CA GLU A 36 12.28 -8.85 -19.71
C GLU A 36 13.70 -8.32 -19.50
N GLY A 37 14.16 -8.25 -18.21
CA GLY A 37 15.51 -7.76 -17.89
C GLY A 37 15.71 -6.25 -17.99
N GLY A 38 14.63 -5.48 -18.12
CA GLY A 38 14.66 -4.02 -18.15
C GLY A 38 14.60 -3.39 -16.76
N VAL A 39 15.14 -2.17 -16.64
CA VAL A 39 15.02 -1.31 -15.48
C VAL A 39 14.37 -0.01 -15.92
N PHE A 40 13.24 0.34 -15.30
CA PHE A 40 12.50 1.55 -15.62
C PHE A 40 12.30 2.42 -14.38
N PRO A 41 12.47 3.74 -14.49
CA PRO A 41 12.08 4.66 -13.44
C PRO A 41 10.56 4.76 -13.38
N GLY A 42 10.04 4.83 -12.15
CA GLY A 42 8.63 5.06 -11.88
C GLY A 42 8.43 6.22 -10.93
N ALA A 43 7.32 6.92 -11.07
CA ALA A 43 6.91 7.97 -10.14
C ALA A 43 5.41 7.89 -9.90
N SER A 44 4.97 8.23 -8.71
CA SER A 44 3.54 8.33 -8.39
C SER A 44 3.25 9.46 -7.43
N TYR A 45 2.06 10.02 -7.60
CA TYR A 45 1.49 11.00 -6.67
C TYR A 45 0.17 10.44 -6.15
N LEU A 46 0.12 10.22 -4.85
CA LEU A 46 -0.96 9.51 -4.20
C LEU A 46 -1.62 10.38 -3.13
N TRP A 47 -2.93 10.27 -3.04
CA TRP A 47 -3.73 10.74 -1.91
C TRP A 47 -4.12 9.53 -1.09
N GLY A 48 -3.79 9.57 0.18
CA GLY A 48 -4.03 8.47 1.07
C GLY A 48 -4.68 8.87 2.38
N LYS A 49 -5.08 7.86 3.10
CA LYS A 49 -5.61 8.00 4.44
C LYS A 49 -5.19 6.80 5.29
N THR A 50 -4.64 7.08 6.46
CA THR A 50 -4.26 6.07 7.42
C THR A 50 -5.21 6.11 8.60
N HIS A 51 -5.76 4.98 8.95
CA HIS A 51 -6.59 4.79 10.14
C HIS A 51 -5.78 4.05 11.19
N TYR A 52 -5.50 4.71 12.30
CA TYR A 52 -4.84 4.11 13.45
C TYR A 52 -5.85 3.57 14.45
N TYR A 53 -5.62 2.39 14.95
CA TYR A 53 -6.44 1.72 15.98
C TYR A 53 -5.69 1.69 17.31
N ASN A 54 -6.42 1.52 18.41
CA ASN A 54 -5.87 1.56 19.78
C ASN A 54 -4.86 0.45 20.11
N ASN A 55 -4.82 -0.63 19.32
CA ASN A 55 -3.91 -1.77 19.50
C ASN A 55 -2.63 -1.69 18.66
N ASN A 56 -2.20 -0.49 18.29
CA ASN A 56 -1.05 -0.25 17.40
C ASN A 56 -1.18 -0.86 15.99
N THR A 57 -2.38 -1.20 15.58
CA THR A 57 -2.66 -1.60 14.20
C THR A 57 -3.13 -0.40 13.39
N LEU A 58 -2.95 -0.47 12.08
CA LEU A 58 -3.39 0.56 11.15
C LEU A 58 -3.91 -0.04 9.86
N LEU A 59 -4.82 0.68 9.24
CA LEU A 59 -5.30 0.44 7.89
C LEU A 59 -4.89 1.64 7.03
N ASP A 60 -4.20 1.38 5.94
CA ASP A 60 -3.76 2.40 4.98
C ASP A 60 -4.35 2.14 3.61
N TYR A 61 -4.87 3.20 2.98
CA TYR A 61 -5.30 3.14 1.60
C TYR A 61 -4.94 4.42 0.86
N GLN A 62 -4.54 4.25 -0.37
CA GLN A 62 -4.08 5.32 -1.24
C GLN A 62 -4.62 5.14 -2.64
N ALA A 63 -4.84 6.24 -3.33
CA ALA A 63 -5.15 6.25 -4.75
C ALA A 63 -4.55 7.50 -5.40
N GLY A 64 -4.20 7.41 -6.66
CA GLY A 64 -3.64 8.55 -7.37
C GLY A 64 -3.12 8.21 -8.74
N PHE A 65 -2.20 9.03 -9.20
CA PHE A 65 -1.58 8.91 -10.51
C PHE A 65 -0.19 8.31 -10.41
N ALA A 66 0.15 7.48 -11.36
CA ALA A 66 1.46 6.85 -11.47
C ALA A 66 1.93 6.80 -12.91
N PHE A 67 3.23 6.87 -13.10
CA PHE A 67 3.87 6.59 -14.37
C PHE A 67 4.66 5.28 -14.27
N PRO A 68 4.53 4.35 -15.21
CA PRO A 68 3.79 4.42 -16.50
C PRO A 68 2.33 3.98 -16.47
N THR A 69 1.76 3.60 -15.35
CA THR A 69 0.43 2.96 -15.25
C THR A 69 -0.76 3.91 -15.30
N ILE A 70 -0.53 5.23 -15.26
CA ILE A 70 -1.50 6.32 -15.27
C ILE A 70 -2.25 6.42 -13.94
N VAL A 71 -2.98 5.39 -13.54
CA VAL A 71 -3.75 5.34 -12.28
C VAL A 71 -3.25 4.19 -11.43
N THR A 72 -3.21 4.40 -10.13
CA THR A 72 -2.80 3.38 -9.16
C THR A 72 -3.54 3.55 -7.83
N GLY A 73 -3.58 2.48 -7.06
CA GLY A 73 -4.09 2.48 -5.70
C GLY A 73 -3.40 1.41 -4.87
N LYS A 74 -3.38 1.62 -3.58
CA LYS A 74 -2.84 0.66 -2.61
C LYS A 74 -3.81 0.51 -1.46
N ILE A 75 -3.88 -0.67 -0.91
CA ILE A 75 -4.55 -0.95 0.36
C ILE A 75 -3.67 -1.88 1.19
N GLY A 76 -3.45 -1.53 2.44
CA GLY A 76 -2.58 -2.29 3.31
C GLY A 76 -3.02 -2.25 4.77
N PHE A 77 -2.57 -3.24 5.49
CA PHE A 77 -2.74 -3.38 6.91
C PHE A 77 -1.38 -3.44 7.58
N GLY A 78 -1.24 -2.76 8.71
CA GLY A 78 0.05 -2.67 9.35
C GLY A 78 0.01 -2.52 10.85
N TRP A 79 1.21 -2.38 11.40
CA TRP A 79 1.46 -2.21 12.82
C TRP A 79 2.46 -1.08 13.03
N GLY A 80 2.23 -0.34 14.08
CA GLY A 80 3.12 0.74 14.49
C GLY A 80 2.36 2.00 14.87
N GLY A 81 3.10 3.07 15.02
CA GLY A 81 2.59 4.39 15.38
C GLY A 81 3.04 5.47 14.40
N SER A 82 2.88 6.71 14.81
CA SER A 82 3.22 7.88 14.00
C SER A 82 4.72 8.00 13.65
N ASN A 83 5.61 7.45 14.49
CA ASN A 83 7.05 7.55 14.27
C ASN A 83 7.60 6.44 13.37
N PHE A 84 7.05 5.24 13.48
CA PHE A 84 7.43 4.10 12.67
C PHE A 84 6.25 3.16 12.52
N ALA A 85 5.99 2.72 11.30
CA ALA A 85 4.98 1.73 10.99
C ALA A 85 5.46 0.77 9.89
N THR A 86 5.01 -0.46 9.98
CA THR A 86 5.21 -1.49 8.96
C THR A 86 3.87 -1.86 8.37
N ILE A 87 3.73 -1.79 7.05
CA ILE A 87 2.48 -2.03 6.33
C ILE A 87 2.70 -3.12 5.30
N ILE A 88 1.82 -4.10 5.30
CA ILE A 88 1.74 -5.13 4.27
C ILE A 88 0.43 -4.94 3.52
N GLY A 89 0.47 -4.96 2.21
CA GLY A 89 -0.73 -4.73 1.44
C GLY A 89 -0.63 -5.18 -0.01
N VAL A 90 -1.64 -4.80 -0.74
CA VAL A 90 -1.76 -5.09 -2.16
C VAL A 90 -2.03 -3.81 -2.94
N ARG A 91 -1.52 -3.78 -4.14
CA ARG A 91 -1.88 -2.82 -5.16
C ARG A 91 -2.73 -3.54 -6.19
N PRO A 92 -4.04 -3.23 -6.31
CA PRO A 92 -4.90 -3.92 -7.26
C PRO A 92 -4.51 -3.66 -8.72
N TRP A 93 -3.95 -2.48 -9.00
CA TRP A 93 -3.51 -2.12 -10.34
C TRP A 93 -2.23 -1.27 -10.33
N PRO A 94 -1.16 -1.74 -10.97
CA PRO A 94 -0.92 -3.12 -11.42
C PRO A 94 -0.89 -4.09 -10.22
N SER A 95 -1.27 -5.33 -10.41
CA SER A 95 -1.40 -6.30 -9.32
C SER A 95 -0.05 -6.62 -8.67
N THR A 96 0.20 -6.03 -7.51
CA THR A 96 1.41 -6.25 -6.72
C THR A 96 1.08 -6.46 -5.25
N ALA A 97 1.92 -7.22 -4.57
CA ALA A 97 1.96 -7.24 -3.12
C ALA A 97 3.12 -6.36 -2.65
N TYR A 98 2.94 -5.61 -1.58
CA TYR A 98 3.97 -4.71 -1.08
C TYR A 98 4.19 -4.82 0.42
N LEU A 99 5.43 -4.54 0.80
CA LEU A 99 5.86 -4.30 2.18
C LEU A 99 6.39 -2.87 2.25
N GLN A 100 5.82 -2.06 3.13
CA GLN A 100 6.18 -0.66 3.29
C GLN A 100 6.60 -0.36 4.71
N PHE A 101 7.68 0.38 4.85
CA PHE A 101 8.15 0.97 6.11
C PHE A 101 7.94 2.47 6.06
N SER A 102 7.16 2.98 7.00
CA SER A 102 6.87 4.42 7.12
C SER A 102 7.61 5.03 8.29
N PHE A 103 8.21 6.21 8.08
CA PHE A 103 9.00 6.93 9.06
C PHE A 103 8.44 8.33 9.27
N ASN A 104 8.15 8.68 10.51
CA ASN A 104 7.67 10.01 10.92
C ASN A 104 6.50 10.55 10.08
N GLN A 105 5.66 9.69 9.52
CA GLN A 105 4.52 10.04 8.65
C GLN A 105 4.88 10.85 7.38
N ARG A 106 6.16 11.02 7.09
CA ARG A 106 6.63 11.87 5.98
C ARG A 106 7.38 11.12 4.92
N SER A 107 8.03 10.04 5.28
CA SER A 107 8.79 9.24 4.34
C SER A 107 8.47 7.77 4.47
N ASN A 108 8.53 7.07 3.35
CA ASN A 108 8.32 5.64 3.33
C ASN A 108 9.27 4.96 2.34
N LEU A 109 9.58 3.73 2.64
CA LEU A 109 10.30 2.82 1.76
C LEU A 109 9.39 1.63 1.51
N SER A 110 9.12 1.32 0.26
CA SER A 110 8.29 0.18 -0.09
C SER A 110 8.98 -0.74 -1.08
N ILE A 111 8.81 -2.03 -0.86
CA ILE A 111 9.26 -3.10 -1.74
C ILE A 111 8.00 -3.81 -2.22
N GLU A 112 7.86 -3.90 -3.54
CA GLU A 112 6.70 -4.50 -4.18
C GLU A 112 7.13 -5.66 -5.07
N VAL A 113 6.35 -6.72 -5.06
CA VAL A 113 6.53 -7.88 -5.94
C VAL A 113 5.34 -7.97 -6.88
N VAL A 114 5.61 -8.01 -8.17
CA VAL A 114 4.59 -8.16 -9.19
C VAL A 114 4.05 -9.59 -9.17
N VAL A 115 2.73 -9.73 -9.17
CA VAL A 115 2.08 -11.04 -9.28
C VAL A 115 2.27 -11.57 -10.71
N PRO A 116 2.87 -12.77 -10.91
CA PRO A 116 3.36 -13.23 -12.21
C PRO A 116 2.30 -13.41 -13.29
N GLU A 117 1.03 -13.54 -12.91
CA GLU A 117 -0.04 -13.94 -13.83
C GLU A 117 -0.35 -12.95 -14.95
N LEU A 118 0.04 -11.67 -14.81
CA LEU A 118 -0.36 -10.62 -15.75
C LEU A 118 0.83 -9.93 -16.46
N TYR A 119 1.98 -9.81 -15.82
CA TYR A 119 3.09 -8.98 -16.32
C TYR A 119 4.48 -9.63 -16.21
N GLY A 120 4.55 -10.90 -15.86
CA GLY A 120 5.82 -11.57 -15.60
C GLY A 120 6.37 -11.30 -14.20
N GLU A 121 7.51 -11.87 -13.88
CA GLU A 121 8.18 -11.68 -12.58
C GLU A 121 8.88 -10.32 -12.56
N GLY A 122 8.64 -9.55 -11.52
CA GLY A 122 9.31 -8.27 -11.32
C GLY A 122 9.22 -7.79 -9.89
N PHE A 123 10.06 -6.85 -9.55
CA PHE A 123 10.01 -6.16 -8.27
C PHE A 123 10.13 -4.65 -8.46
N LEU A 124 9.58 -3.92 -7.51
CA LEU A 124 9.59 -2.48 -7.50
C LEU A 124 10.07 -2.02 -6.12
N ILE A 125 11.05 -1.13 -6.11
CA ILE A 125 11.49 -0.44 -4.90
C ILE A 125 11.12 1.02 -5.04
N THR A 126 10.36 1.55 -4.08
CA THR A 126 9.94 2.95 -4.09
C THR A 126 10.31 3.64 -2.78
N TYR A 127 10.67 4.89 -2.91
CA TYR A 127 10.84 5.82 -1.80
C TYR A 127 9.82 6.96 -1.95
N GLY A 128 9.06 7.22 -0.91
CA GLY A 128 8.04 8.25 -0.86
C GLY A 128 8.35 9.35 0.15
N ILE A 129 7.89 10.55 -0.16
CA ILE A 129 7.96 11.74 0.69
C ILE A 129 6.57 12.33 0.82
#